data_45c306ac7d4f9caaa8d6735a19036706
#
_entry.id   45c306ac7d4f9caaa8d6735a19036706
#
_cell.length_a   1.000
_cell.length_b   1.000
_cell.length_c   1.000
_cell.angle_alpha   90.00
_cell.angle_beta   90.00
_cell.angle_gamma   90.00
#
_symmetry.space_group_name_H-M   'P 1'
#
loop_
_entity.id
_entity.type
_entity.pdbx_description
1 polymer ?
#
loop_
_entity_poly.entity_id
_entity_poly.type
_entity_poly.pdbx_seq_one_letter_code
_entity_poly.pdbx_strand_id
1 'polypeptide(L)'
;FNFRDCEFEKCRFVNCSIKNLKLNFFKLIDCEFKDCLLQGVNAADIMFPCTFSLVNCDLRFVDFISLRLQKSIFLSCRFRDCLFEETDLRKSDFTGSEFNNTEFRHSDLSHCDFSMTEGLDINPEINRILSIKIPQEAGLKILKRMGVVVGG
;
A
#
# COMPACT_ATOMS: atom_id res chain seq x y z
N PHE A 1 12.44 -18.79 -4.99
CA PHE A 1 12.50 -19.07 -3.55
C PHE A 1 11.08 -19.01 -2.98
N ASN A 2 10.63 -20.04 -2.29
CA ASN A 2 9.32 -20.11 -1.66
C ASN A 2 9.47 -20.13 -0.14
N PHE A 3 8.86 -19.18 0.54
CA PHE A 3 8.56 -19.32 1.96
C PHE A 3 7.16 -19.91 2.10
N ARG A 4 7.10 -21.12 2.58
CA ARG A 4 5.85 -21.80 2.81
C ARG A 4 5.67 -22.10 4.30
N ASP A 5 4.49 -21.79 4.83
CA ASP A 5 4.14 -22.02 6.23
C ASP A 5 5.13 -21.37 7.22
N CYS A 6 5.67 -20.19 6.85
CA CYS A 6 6.58 -19.45 7.71
C CYS A 6 5.83 -18.37 8.51
N GLU A 7 6.25 -18.19 9.74
CA GLU A 7 5.74 -17.15 10.63
C GLU A 7 6.89 -16.32 11.18
N PHE A 8 6.79 -14.99 11.04
CA PHE A 8 7.71 -14.05 11.66
C PHE A 8 6.93 -13.16 12.62
N GLU A 9 7.37 -13.08 13.85
CA GLU A 9 6.78 -12.26 14.88
C GLU A 9 7.82 -11.30 15.45
N LYS A 10 7.47 -10.02 15.52
CA LYS A 10 8.31 -8.93 16.06
C LYS A 10 9.70 -8.86 15.42
N CYS A 11 9.76 -9.15 14.12
CA CYS A 11 11.01 -9.12 13.36
C CYS A 11 11.20 -7.77 12.67
N ARG A 12 12.46 -7.36 12.55
CA ARG A 12 12.86 -6.19 11.76
C ARG A 12 13.76 -6.64 10.62
N PHE A 13 13.37 -6.23 9.43
CA PHE A 13 14.15 -6.44 8.21
C PHE A 13 14.69 -5.08 7.76
N VAL A 14 16.01 -4.91 7.80
CA VAL A 14 16.66 -3.64 7.47
C VAL A 14 17.63 -3.85 6.31
N ASN A 15 17.57 -2.97 5.31
CA ASN A 15 18.41 -3.02 4.11
C ASN A 15 18.33 -4.36 3.36
N CYS A 16 17.18 -5.01 3.39
CA CYS A 16 16.97 -6.28 2.71
C CYS A 16 16.49 -6.07 1.29
N SER A 17 16.91 -6.97 0.40
CA SER A 17 16.39 -7.02 -0.97
C SER A 17 15.64 -8.34 -1.15
N ILE A 18 14.32 -8.24 -1.35
CA ILE A 18 13.42 -9.39 -1.50
C ILE A 18 12.85 -9.35 -2.91
N LYS A 19 13.22 -10.34 -3.73
CA LYS A 19 12.81 -10.37 -5.13
C LYS A 19 12.16 -11.69 -5.50
N ASN A 20 11.05 -11.60 -6.26
CA ASN A 20 10.36 -12.74 -6.85
C ASN A 20 10.01 -13.82 -5.84
N LEU A 21 9.56 -13.39 -4.66
CA LEU A 21 9.22 -14.29 -3.57
C LEU A 21 7.74 -14.66 -3.64
N LYS A 22 7.45 -15.94 -3.56
CA LYS A 22 6.09 -16.43 -3.36
C LYS A 22 5.85 -16.65 -1.87
N LEU A 23 4.81 -16.00 -1.36
CA LEU A 23 4.44 -16.05 0.05
C LEU A 23 3.24 -16.99 0.19
N ASN A 24 3.48 -18.28 0.34
CA ASN A 24 2.43 -19.29 0.53
C ASN A 24 2.19 -19.52 2.02
N PHE A 25 1.01 -19.16 2.53
CA PHE A 25 0.66 -19.30 3.94
C PHE A 25 1.67 -18.61 4.87
N PHE A 26 2.09 -17.44 4.46
CA PHE A 26 3.09 -16.63 5.16
C PHE A 26 2.42 -15.75 6.20
N LYS A 27 2.98 -15.68 7.39
CA LYS A 27 2.42 -14.92 8.48
C LYS A 27 3.40 -13.87 9.00
N LEU A 28 2.94 -12.65 9.08
CA LEU A 28 3.71 -11.51 9.62
C LEU A 28 2.94 -10.91 10.78
N ILE A 29 3.53 -10.90 11.95
CA ILE A 29 2.94 -10.29 13.15
C ILE A 29 3.92 -9.28 13.73
N ASP A 30 3.51 -8.02 13.78
CA ASP A 30 4.29 -6.90 14.32
C ASP A 30 5.70 -6.80 13.71
N CYS A 31 5.80 -7.01 12.40
CA CYS A 31 7.06 -6.92 11.67
C CYS A 31 7.27 -5.54 11.06
N GLU A 32 8.51 -5.12 10.95
CA GLU A 32 8.91 -3.88 10.31
C GLU A 32 9.91 -4.14 9.19
N PHE A 33 9.66 -3.53 8.03
CA PHE A 33 10.60 -3.48 6.90
C PHE A 33 11.07 -2.05 6.76
N LYS A 34 12.36 -1.83 6.89
CA LYS A 34 12.97 -0.51 6.78
C LYS A 34 14.09 -0.51 5.76
N ASP A 35 14.09 0.49 4.89
CA ASP A 35 15.13 0.64 3.86
C ASP A 35 15.26 -0.61 2.98
N CYS A 36 14.15 -1.27 2.69
CA CYS A 36 14.12 -2.52 1.91
C CYS A 36 13.69 -2.29 0.47
N LEU A 37 14.11 -3.19 -0.40
CA LEU A 37 13.58 -3.35 -1.75
C LEU A 37 12.70 -4.59 -1.81
N LEU A 38 11.44 -4.42 -2.20
CA LEU A 38 10.50 -5.49 -2.46
C LEU A 38 10.14 -5.45 -3.94
N GLN A 39 10.45 -6.51 -4.66
CA GLN A 39 10.21 -6.56 -6.10
C GLN A 39 9.58 -7.89 -6.51
N GLY A 40 8.49 -7.82 -7.29
CA GLY A 40 7.84 -9.03 -7.80
C GLY A 40 7.26 -9.90 -6.70
N VAL A 41 6.68 -9.29 -5.66
CA VAL A 41 6.08 -10.01 -4.53
C VAL A 41 4.57 -9.96 -4.67
N ASN A 42 3.94 -11.14 -4.67
CA ASN A 42 2.49 -11.23 -4.58
C ASN A 42 2.11 -11.53 -3.13
N ALA A 43 1.44 -10.56 -2.49
CA ALA A 43 1.07 -10.66 -1.09
C ALA A 43 -0.31 -11.31 -0.88
N ALA A 44 -0.96 -11.83 -1.93
CA ALA A 44 -2.29 -12.44 -1.82
C ALA A 44 -2.35 -13.63 -0.86
N ASP A 45 -1.23 -14.31 -0.67
CA ASP A 45 -1.15 -15.51 0.16
C ASP A 45 -0.69 -15.21 1.60
N ILE A 46 -0.61 -13.94 1.99
CA ILE A 46 -0.35 -13.59 3.38
C ILE A 46 -1.56 -13.95 4.23
N MET A 47 -1.32 -14.72 5.27
CA MET A 47 -2.39 -15.17 6.16
C MET A 47 -2.82 -14.08 7.13
N PHE A 48 -4.13 -14.02 7.38
CA PHE A 48 -4.71 -13.19 8.44
C PHE A 48 -4.56 -13.89 9.82
N PRO A 49 -4.27 -13.16 10.91
CA PRO A 49 -3.94 -11.73 10.95
C PRO A 49 -2.54 -11.44 10.46
N CYS A 50 -2.37 -10.32 9.76
CA CYS A 50 -1.06 -9.84 9.39
C CYS A 50 -0.89 -8.38 9.85
N THR A 51 0.23 -8.09 10.48
CA THR A 51 0.59 -6.73 10.91
C THR A 51 2.04 -6.46 10.56
N PHE A 52 2.24 -5.49 9.70
CA PHE A 52 3.58 -5.07 9.32
C PHE A 52 3.61 -3.60 8.95
N SER A 53 4.77 -3.00 9.05
CA SER A 53 5.03 -1.64 8.60
C SER A 53 6.13 -1.61 7.57
N LEU A 54 6.01 -0.67 6.64
CA LEU A 54 7.01 -0.38 5.62
C LEU A 54 7.46 1.07 5.80
N VAL A 55 8.75 1.28 6.03
CA VAL A 55 9.33 2.61 6.20
C VAL A 55 10.51 2.77 5.25
N ASN A 56 10.46 3.80 4.41
CA ASN A 56 11.49 4.11 3.44
C ASN A 56 11.83 2.92 2.54
N CYS A 57 10.82 2.19 2.09
CA CYS A 57 10.98 1.03 1.22
C CYS A 57 10.69 1.39 -0.23
N ASP A 58 11.34 0.66 -1.13
CA ASP A 58 11.10 0.72 -2.57
C ASP A 58 10.33 -0.55 -2.97
N LEU A 59 9.11 -0.37 -3.49
CA LEU A 59 8.24 -1.47 -3.88
C LEU A 59 8.00 -1.41 -5.38
N ARG A 60 8.34 -2.51 -6.06
CA ARG A 60 8.18 -2.62 -7.51
C ARG A 60 7.44 -3.89 -7.86
N PHE A 61 6.36 -3.78 -8.62
CA PHE A 61 5.56 -4.93 -9.01
C PHE A 61 5.13 -5.76 -7.79
N VAL A 62 4.60 -5.09 -6.78
CA VAL A 62 4.08 -5.73 -5.56
C VAL A 62 2.57 -5.64 -5.59
N ASP A 63 1.90 -6.77 -5.43
CA ASP A 63 0.44 -6.85 -5.41
C ASP A 63 -0.05 -7.17 -4.00
N PHE A 64 -0.90 -6.28 -3.48
CA PHE A 64 -1.61 -6.47 -2.22
C PHE A 64 -3.07 -6.80 -2.54
N ILE A 65 -3.44 -8.06 -2.44
CA ILE A 65 -4.76 -8.53 -2.88
C ILE A 65 -5.51 -9.18 -1.73
N SER A 66 -6.75 -8.74 -1.51
CA SER A 66 -7.67 -9.28 -0.51
C SER A 66 -7.10 -9.33 0.91
N LEU A 67 -6.37 -8.29 1.29
CA LEU A 67 -5.73 -8.19 2.60
C LEU A 67 -6.51 -7.28 3.56
N ARG A 68 -6.38 -7.56 4.84
CA ARG A 68 -6.88 -6.69 5.91
C ARG A 68 -5.70 -5.96 6.53
N LEU A 69 -5.49 -4.72 6.08
CA LEU A 69 -4.34 -3.90 6.45
C LEU A 69 -4.77 -2.61 7.16
N GLN A 70 -5.84 -2.67 7.97
CA GLN A 70 -6.27 -1.48 8.72
C GLN A 70 -5.15 -0.99 9.63
N LYS A 71 -5.01 0.33 9.74
CA LYS A 71 -4.02 1.00 10.58
C LYS A 71 -2.57 0.62 10.26
N SER A 72 -2.30 0.21 9.02
CA SER A 72 -0.95 -0.08 8.57
C SER A 72 -0.14 1.19 8.36
N ILE A 73 1.17 1.06 8.44
CA ILE A 73 2.12 2.15 8.28
C ILE A 73 2.95 1.91 7.03
N PHE A 74 2.87 2.86 6.08
CA PHE A 74 3.61 2.85 4.82
C PHE A 74 4.27 4.23 4.62
N LEU A 75 5.25 4.55 5.46
CA LEU A 75 5.85 5.88 5.50
C LEU A 75 7.00 6.02 4.52
N SER A 76 6.98 7.09 3.75
CA SER A 76 8.09 7.44 2.84
C SER A 76 8.49 6.33 1.89
N CYS A 77 7.52 5.52 1.46
CA CYS A 77 7.72 4.43 0.52
C CYS A 77 7.55 4.89 -0.91
N ARG A 78 8.20 4.18 -1.83
CA ARG A 78 8.04 4.40 -3.27
C ARG A 78 7.35 3.18 -3.87
N PHE A 79 6.13 3.39 -4.34
CA PHE A 79 5.33 2.35 -5.00
C PHE A 79 5.41 2.54 -6.51
N ARG A 80 5.96 1.56 -7.21
CA ARG A 80 6.03 1.54 -8.67
C ARG A 80 5.40 0.30 -9.23
N ASP A 81 4.44 0.47 -10.12
CA ASP A 81 3.73 -0.63 -10.76
C ASP A 81 3.14 -1.61 -9.72
N CYS A 82 2.59 -1.07 -8.65
CA CYS A 82 1.98 -1.83 -7.58
C CYS A 82 0.46 -1.81 -7.70
N LEU A 83 -0.20 -2.76 -7.04
CA LEU A 83 -1.64 -2.87 -7.02
C LEU A 83 -2.14 -3.14 -5.61
N PHE A 84 -3.15 -2.40 -5.19
CA PHE A 84 -3.96 -2.69 -4.00
C PHE A 84 -5.38 -3.03 -4.47
N GLU A 85 -5.77 -4.28 -4.39
CA GLU A 85 -7.08 -4.74 -4.84
C GLU A 85 -7.83 -5.47 -3.73
N GLU A 86 -9.09 -5.11 -3.55
CA GLU A 86 -9.96 -5.69 -2.53
C GLU A 86 -9.31 -5.68 -1.13
N THR A 87 -8.58 -4.61 -0.82
CA THR A 87 -7.81 -4.50 0.41
C THR A 87 -8.46 -3.48 1.35
N ASP A 88 -8.59 -3.84 2.61
CA ASP A 88 -9.06 -2.94 3.66
C ASP A 88 -7.86 -2.18 4.24
N LEU A 89 -7.74 -0.91 3.86
CA LEU A 89 -6.65 -0.03 4.29
C LEU A 89 -7.11 1.06 5.26
N ARG A 90 -8.31 0.95 5.80
CA ARG A 90 -8.86 2.00 6.65
C ARG A 90 -7.88 2.44 7.74
N LYS A 91 -7.78 3.77 7.92
CA LYS A 91 -6.92 4.40 8.94
C LYS A 91 -5.42 4.13 8.77
N SER A 92 -4.99 3.73 7.59
CA SER A 92 -3.56 3.55 7.31
C SER A 92 -2.87 4.87 7.01
N ASP A 93 -1.57 4.91 7.25
CA ASP A 93 -0.73 6.09 7.08
C ASP A 93 0.25 5.88 5.92
N PHE A 94 0.07 6.66 4.86
CA PHE A 94 0.94 6.68 3.67
C PHE A 94 1.76 7.97 3.57
N THR A 95 1.89 8.71 4.66
CA THR A 95 2.54 10.02 4.64
C THR A 95 3.92 9.97 3.97
N GLY A 96 4.14 10.93 3.06
CA GLY A 96 5.43 11.09 2.38
C GLY A 96 5.74 10.06 1.31
N SER A 97 4.82 9.17 0.97
CA SER A 97 5.04 8.14 -0.04
C SER A 97 4.82 8.66 -1.46
N GLU A 98 5.46 8.00 -2.42
CA GLU A 98 5.34 8.29 -3.84
C GLU A 98 4.62 7.14 -4.55
N PHE A 99 3.73 7.49 -5.47
CA PHE A 99 2.97 6.52 -6.27
C PHE A 99 3.25 6.75 -7.75
N ASN A 100 3.77 5.74 -8.41
CA ASN A 100 4.02 5.75 -9.85
C ASN A 100 3.36 4.52 -10.47
N ASN A 101 2.43 4.74 -11.38
CA ASN A 101 1.67 3.68 -12.04
C ASN A 101 1.14 2.63 -11.03
N THR A 102 0.65 3.11 -9.88
CA THR A 102 0.12 2.27 -8.80
C THR A 102 -1.37 2.52 -8.69
N GLU A 103 -2.13 1.43 -8.60
CA GLU A 103 -3.58 1.49 -8.58
C GLU A 103 -4.16 0.99 -7.26
N PHE A 104 -5.28 1.62 -6.89
CA PHE A 104 -6.17 1.14 -5.82
C PHE A 104 -7.48 0.74 -6.49
N ARG A 105 -7.90 -0.52 -6.32
CA ARG A 105 -9.13 -1.04 -6.90
C ARG A 105 -9.98 -1.73 -5.85
N HIS A 106 -11.25 -1.37 -5.79
CA HIS A 106 -12.22 -2.02 -4.90
C HIS A 106 -11.72 -2.12 -3.46
N SER A 107 -10.98 -1.10 -3.03
CA SER A 107 -10.37 -1.04 -1.71
C SER A 107 -11.05 0.01 -0.85
N ASP A 108 -10.96 -0.15 0.46
CA ASP A 108 -11.47 0.83 1.42
C ASP A 108 -10.30 1.65 1.96
N LEU A 109 -10.22 2.91 1.52
CA LEU A 109 -9.19 3.87 1.88
C LEU A 109 -9.69 4.88 2.92
N SER A 110 -10.86 4.63 3.51
CA SER A 110 -11.48 5.58 4.42
C SER A 110 -10.56 5.90 5.60
N HIS A 111 -10.47 7.18 5.92
CA HIS A 111 -9.62 7.71 7.00
C HIS A 111 -8.12 7.46 6.81
N CYS A 112 -7.67 7.12 5.61
CA CYS A 112 -6.23 7.06 5.32
C CYS A 112 -5.61 8.45 5.27
N ASP A 113 -4.36 8.52 5.67
CA ASP A 113 -3.56 9.74 5.56
C ASP A 113 -2.58 9.62 4.38
N PHE A 114 -2.85 10.37 3.32
CA PHE A 114 -1.98 10.49 2.16
C PHE A 114 -1.29 11.86 2.12
N SER A 115 -1.09 12.49 3.27
CA SER A 115 -0.41 13.78 3.33
C SER A 115 1.01 13.69 2.75
N MET A 116 1.44 14.74 2.08
CA MET A 116 2.77 14.85 1.51
C MET A 116 3.13 13.73 0.52
N THR A 117 2.14 13.08 -0.07
CA THR A 117 2.36 12.09 -1.13
C THR A 117 2.51 12.75 -2.49
N GLU A 118 3.16 12.05 -3.41
CA GLU A 118 3.29 12.44 -4.81
C GLU A 118 2.74 11.36 -5.72
N GLY A 119 2.13 11.79 -6.82
CA GLY A 119 1.66 10.88 -7.87
C GLY A 119 0.40 10.09 -7.54
N LEU A 120 -0.26 10.39 -6.43
CA LEU A 120 -1.47 9.68 -6.02
C LEU A 120 -2.61 9.92 -7.01
N ASP A 121 -3.19 8.83 -7.50
CA ASP A 121 -4.36 8.87 -8.39
C ASP A 121 -5.37 7.81 -7.96
N ILE A 122 -6.49 8.25 -7.42
CA ILE A 122 -7.53 7.36 -6.88
C ILE A 122 -8.80 7.54 -7.71
N ASN A 123 -9.37 6.41 -8.16
CA ASN A 123 -10.68 6.41 -8.78
C ASN A 123 -11.77 6.33 -7.71
N PRO A 124 -12.55 7.40 -7.48
CA PRO A 124 -13.59 7.42 -6.44
C PRO A 124 -14.78 6.52 -6.74
N GLU A 125 -14.97 6.10 -7.97
CA GLU A 125 -16.10 5.25 -8.36
C GLU A 125 -15.95 3.81 -7.92
N ILE A 126 -14.71 3.35 -7.77
CA ILE A 126 -14.40 1.94 -7.43
C ILE A 126 -13.71 1.77 -6.07
N ASN A 127 -13.54 2.83 -5.30
CA ASN A 127 -12.93 2.78 -3.99
C ASN A 127 -13.77 3.55 -2.97
N ARG A 128 -13.69 3.16 -1.70
CA ARG A 128 -14.28 3.93 -0.60
C ARG A 128 -13.24 4.90 -0.08
N ILE A 129 -13.61 6.19 -0.04
CA ILE A 129 -12.67 7.27 0.28
C ILE A 129 -13.22 8.24 1.33
N LEU A 130 -14.01 7.75 2.28
CA LEU A 130 -14.59 8.61 3.32
C LEU A 130 -13.49 9.24 4.18
N SER A 131 -13.47 10.56 4.25
CA SER A 131 -12.54 11.32 5.10
C SER A 131 -11.04 11.00 4.88
N ILE A 132 -10.65 10.73 3.65
CA ILE A 132 -9.22 10.62 3.33
C ILE A 132 -8.56 11.99 3.41
N LYS A 133 -7.28 12.02 3.78
CA LYS A 133 -6.43 13.20 3.67
C LYS A 133 -5.55 13.06 2.45
N ILE A 134 -5.63 14.01 1.53
CA ILE A 134 -4.89 13.96 0.26
C ILE A 134 -4.27 15.32 -0.06
N PRO A 135 -3.17 15.36 -0.84
CA PRO A 135 -2.68 16.61 -1.37
C PRO A 135 -3.66 17.23 -2.36
N GLN A 136 -3.58 18.55 -2.53
CA GLN A 136 -4.43 19.28 -3.45
C GLN A 136 -4.39 18.71 -4.86
N GLU A 137 -3.22 18.35 -5.36
CA GLU A 137 -3.05 17.77 -6.69
C GLU A 137 -3.86 16.46 -6.86
N ALA A 138 -3.82 15.58 -5.88
CA ALA A 138 -4.61 14.35 -5.89
C ALA A 138 -6.11 14.64 -5.86
N GLY A 139 -6.52 15.63 -5.09
CA GLY A 139 -7.92 16.08 -5.04
C GLY A 139 -8.41 16.59 -6.39
N LEU A 140 -7.61 17.35 -7.12
CA LEU A 140 -7.94 17.81 -8.47
C LEU A 140 -8.09 16.65 -9.46
N LYS A 141 -7.26 15.63 -9.35
CA LYS A 141 -7.39 14.42 -10.18
C LYS A 141 -8.69 13.66 -9.90
N ILE A 142 -9.08 13.55 -8.63
CA ILE A 142 -10.33 12.92 -8.24
C ILE A 142 -11.53 13.69 -8.84
N LEU A 143 -11.55 15.01 -8.69
CA LEU A 143 -12.61 15.84 -9.24
C LEU A 143 -12.70 15.71 -10.77
N LYS A 144 -11.57 15.66 -11.45
CA LYS A 144 -11.52 15.45 -12.90
C LYS A 144 -12.13 14.10 -13.30
N ARG A 145 -11.85 13.04 -12.55
CA ARG A 145 -12.46 11.72 -12.79
C ARG A 145 -13.98 11.74 -12.63
N MET A 146 -14.49 12.58 -11.75
CA MET A 146 -15.92 12.79 -11.53
C MET A 146 -16.58 13.69 -12.59
N GLY A 147 -15.82 14.18 -13.57
CA GLY A 147 -16.31 15.09 -14.58
C GLY A 147 -16.38 16.55 -14.13
N VAL A 148 -15.78 16.91 -13.02
CA VAL A 148 -15.74 18.27 -12.50
C VAL A 148 -14.59 19.04 -13.14
N VAL A 149 -14.91 20.23 -13.66
CA VAL A 149 -13.91 21.16 -14.17
C VAL A 149 -13.61 22.19 -13.09
N VAL A 150 -12.35 22.27 -12.68
CA VAL A 150 -11.90 23.26 -11.70
C VAL A 150 -11.31 24.45 -12.44
N GLY A 151 -11.97 25.59 -12.34
CA GLY A 151 -11.50 26.85 -12.90
C GLY A 151 -10.74 27.65 -11.84
N GLY A 152 -9.78 28.44 -12.29
CA GLY A 152 -9.02 29.27 -11.37
C GLY A 152 -8.92 30.70 -11.80
#